data_4584f5fa8b72888ecfb4511f6ad586b6
#
_entry.id   4584f5fa8b72888ecfb4511f6ad586b6
#
_cell.length_a   1.000
_cell.length_b   1.000
_cell.length_c   1.000
_cell.angle_alpha   90.00
_cell.angle_beta   90.00
_cell.angle_gamma   90.00
#
_symmetry.space_group_name_H-M   'P 1'
#
loop_
_entity.id
_entity.type
_entity.pdbx_description
1 polymer ?
#
loop_
_entity_poly.entity_id
_entity_poly.type
_entity_poly.pdbx_seq_one_letter_code
_entity_poly.pdbx_strand_id
1 'polypeptide(L)'
;YDTLGHFELRKWVTRDFVGMQETMTSGERKDTTLNVDTEDFFVYREMQQQMTNAQLEHYIEKQRKRGVGSIQEFEIEYEKRHSQPFAAFILTTIGFALASKKVKGGMGMNLGIGLALSFSYILFDTISATFAISGGLSPRIAVWIPNFLFLLIAIFLYRRAPK
;
A
#
# COMPACT_ATOMS: atom_id res chain seq x y z
N TYR A 1 -18.14 23.62 -16.88
CA TYR A 1 -16.93 23.41 -16.07
C TYR A 1 -16.13 24.70 -16.11
N ASP A 2 -16.00 25.35 -14.98
CA ASP A 2 -15.21 26.56 -14.82
C ASP A 2 -14.02 26.25 -13.90
N THR A 3 -12.90 26.93 -14.09
CA THR A 3 -11.64 26.78 -13.35
C THR A 3 -11.75 27.00 -11.83
N LEU A 4 -12.91 27.39 -11.33
CA LEU A 4 -13.21 27.71 -9.92
C LEU A 4 -13.94 26.60 -9.15
N GLY A 5 -14.01 25.37 -9.69
CA GLY A 5 -14.71 24.26 -9.00
C GLY A 5 -16.22 24.34 -9.07
N HIS A 6 -16.78 25.14 -9.97
CA HIS A 6 -18.22 25.17 -10.26
C HIS A 6 -18.59 24.07 -11.24
N PHE A 7 -19.55 23.24 -10.86
CA PHE A 7 -20.07 22.14 -11.67
C PHE A 7 -21.54 22.36 -11.98
N GLU A 8 -21.90 22.25 -13.26
CA GLU A 8 -23.29 22.15 -13.71
C GLU A 8 -23.67 20.67 -13.72
N LEU A 9 -24.47 20.24 -12.77
CA LEU A 9 -25.01 18.89 -12.73
C LEU A 9 -26.24 18.80 -13.63
N ARG A 10 -26.23 17.87 -14.58
CA ARG A 10 -27.39 17.58 -15.46
C ARG A 10 -28.01 16.27 -15.05
N LYS A 11 -29.33 16.23 -14.92
CA LYS A 11 -30.13 15.08 -14.49
C LYS A 11 -29.63 14.53 -13.13
N TRP A 12 -29.64 15.41 -12.13
CA TRP A 12 -29.17 15.05 -10.78
C TRP A 12 -30.27 14.43 -9.94
N VAL A 13 -29.87 13.55 -9.03
CA VAL A 13 -30.71 12.96 -8.00
C VAL A 13 -29.96 13.06 -6.68
N THR A 14 -30.58 13.71 -5.70
CA THR A 14 -30.06 13.72 -4.31
C THR A 14 -30.92 12.79 -3.47
N ARG A 15 -30.28 11.96 -2.67
CA ARG A 15 -30.89 11.09 -1.68
C ARG A 15 -30.49 11.56 -0.31
N ASP A 16 -31.42 12.07 0.45
CA ASP A 16 -31.22 12.51 1.82
C ASP A 16 -31.84 11.48 2.77
N PHE A 17 -30.99 10.99 3.72
CA PHE A 17 -31.40 10.02 4.72
C PHE A 17 -31.60 10.71 6.05
N VAL A 18 -32.82 10.69 6.58
CA VAL A 18 -33.13 11.16 7.92
C VAL A 18 -33.71 9.98 8.72
N GLY A 19 -32.83 9.30 9.46
CA GLY A 19 -33.17 8.05 10.14
C GLY A 19 -33.45 6.91 9.16
N MET A 20 -34.68 6.35 9.18
CA MET A 20 -35.12 5.31 8.23
C MET A 20 -35.89 5.86 7.03
N GLN A 21 -36.06 7.17 6.93
CA GLN A 21 -36.75 7.80 5.80
C GLN A 21 -35.74 8.29 4.77
N GLU A 22 -35.98 7.90 3.52
CA GLU A 22 -35.24 8.35 2.35
C GLU A 22 -36.09 9.37 1.58
N THR A 23 -35.53 10.55 1.35
CA THR A 23 -36.17 11.59 0.52
C THR A 23 -35.36 11.74 -0.76
N MET A 24 -35.98 11.49 -1.90
CA MET A 24 -35.37 11.70 -3.21
C MET A 24 -35.76 13.02 -3.81
N THR A 25 -34.81 13.84 -4.15
CA THR A 25 -35.01 15.08 -4.90
C THR A 25 -34.24 14.99 -6.21
N SER A 26 -34.89 15.27 -7.33
CA SER A 26 -34.29 15.23 -8.66
C SER A 26 -34.60 16.51 -9.44
N GLY A 27 -33.69 16.86 -10.35
CA GLY A 27 -33.88 18.02 -11.22
C GLY A 27 -33.03 17.91 -12.50
N GLU A 28 -33.35 18.74 -13.49
CA GLU A 28 -32.64 18.73 -14.78
C GLU A 28 -31.30 19.44 -14.71
N ARG A 29 -31.18 20.52 -13.94
CA ARG A 29 -29.98 21.33 -13.80
C ARG A 29 -29.78 21.79 -12.36
N LYS A 30 -28.55 21.73 -11.86
CA LYS A 30 -28.17 22.29 -10.56
C LYS A 30 -26.72 22.77 -10.64
N ASP A 31 -26.50 24.05 -10.37
CA ASP A 31 -25.17 24.59 -10.20
C ASP A 31 -24.73 24.37 -8.76
N THR A 32 -23.58 23.74 -8.59
CA THR A 32 -23.02 23.45 -7.27
C THR A 32 -21.50 23.58 -7.30
N THR A 33 -20.94 23.97 -6.19
CA THR A 33 -19.49 23.96 -5.97
C THR A 33 -19.12 22.63 -5.32
N LEU A 34 -18.40 21.81 -6.03
CA LEU A 34 -17.82 20.59 -5.49
C LEU A 34 -16.35 20.85 -5.16
N ASN A 35 -15.91 20.42 -3.99
CA ASN A 35 -14.50 20.49 -3.60
C ASN A 35 -13.71 19.33 -4.27
N VAL A 36 -13.84 19.23 -5.59
CA VAL A 36 -13.22 18.21 -6.44
C VAL A 36 -12.35 18.93 -7.46
N ASP A 37 -11.09 18.55 -7.51
CA ASP A 37 -10.12 19.08 -8.47
C ASP A 37 -10.19 18.27 -9.77
N THR A 38 -9.83 18.89 -10.90
CA THR A 38 -9.72 18.18 -12.18
C THR A 38 -8.76 17.00 -12.12
N GLU A 39 -7.73 17.11 -11.29
CA GLU A 39 -6.76 16.04 -11.07
C GLU A 39 -7.38 14.79 -10.44
N ASP A 40 -8.45 14.95 -9.66
CA ASP A 40 -9.14 13.82 -8.99
C ASP A 40 -9.87 12.90 -9.98
N PHE A 41 -10.18 13.39 -11.19
CA PHE A 41 -10.79 12.58 -12.27
C PHE A 41 -9.76 11.76 -13.06
N PHE A 42 -8.50 12.10 -12.97
CA PHE A 42 -7.42 11.42 -13.68
C PHE A 42 -6.64 10.45 -12.79
N VAL A 43 -7.32 9.84 -11.80
CA VAL A 43 -6.70 8.77 -11.00
C VAL A 43 -6.50 7.55 -11.90
N TYR A 44 -5.36 7.54 -12.61
CA TYR A 44 -4.94 6.35 -13.34
C TYR A 44 -4.60 5.24 -12.35
N ARG A 45 -4.97 4.03 -12.72
CA ARG A 45 -4.58 2.83 -11.97
C ARG A 45 -3.05 2.84 -11.79
N GLU A 46 -2.58 2.68 -10.55
CA GLU A 46 -1.15 2.71 -10.19
C GLU A 46 -0.47 4.09 -10.22
N MET A 47 -1.24 5.18 -10.21
CA MET A 47 -0.69 6.54 -10.14
C MET A 47 0.25 6.74 -8.94
N GLN A 48 -0.02 6.07 -7.82
CA GLN A 48 0.79 6.09 -6.60
C GLN A 48 2.25 5.69 -6.86
N GLN A 49 2.51 4.77 -7.81
CA GLN A 49 3.86 4.32 -8.15
C GLN A 49 4.67 5.37 -8.92
N GLN A 50 3.99 6.25 -9.65
CA GLN A 50 4.62 7.28 -10.48
C GLN A 50 4.91 8.58 -9.72
N MET A 51 4.27 8.79 -8.57
CA MET A 51 4.46 9.98 -7.74
C MET A 51 5.79 9.95 -7.01
N THR A 52 6.43 11.11 -6.89
CA THR A 52 7.57 11.27 -5.99
C THR A 52 7.11 11.20 -4.52
N ASN A 53 8.03 10.93 -3.58
CA ASN A 53 7.67 10.84 -2.16
C ASN A 53 7.00 12.12 -1.64
N ALA A 54 7.48 13.29 -2.05
CA ALA A 54 6.87 14.57 -1.66
C ALA A 54 5.46 14.76 -2.23
N GLN A 55 5.23 14.36 -3.49
CA GLN A 55 3.91 14.40 -4.11
C GLN A 55 2.95 13.43 -3.44
N LEU A 56 3.44 12.23 -3.13
CA LEU A 56 2.65 11.19 -2.47
C LEU A 56 2.21 11.62 -1.07
N GLU A 57 3.13 12.18 -0.27
CA GLU A 57 2.84 12.72 1.06
C GLU A 57 1.82 13.86 0.99
N HIS A 58 2.03 14.83 0.10
CA HIS A 58 1.09 15.92 -0.11
C HIS A 58 -0.29 15.44 -0.54
N TYR A 59 -0.35 14.46 -1.44
CA TYR A 59 -1.60 13.87 -1.91
C TYR A 59 -2.35 13.16 -0.77
N ILE A 60 -1.65 12.33 0.02
CA ILE A 60 -2.22 11.64 1.19
C ILE A 60 -2.79 12.66 2.18
N GLU A 61 -2.05 13.73 2.48
CA GLU A 61 -2.50 14.78 3.40
C GLU A 61 -3.74 15.52 2.88
N LYS A 62 -3.74 15.88 1.58
CA LYS A 62 -4.87 16.53 0.90
C LYS A 62 -6.12 15.67 0.96
N GLN A 63 -6.02 14.38 0.65
CA GLN A 63 -7.15 13.44 0.65
C GLN A 63 -7.64 13.12 2.07
N ARG A 64 -6.73 13.03 3.05
CA ARG A 64 -7.09 12.84 4.46
C ARG A 64 -7.91 14.01 4.99
N LYS A 65 -7.55 15.25 4.66
CA LYS A 65 -8.33 16.45 5.02
C LYS A 65 -9.71 16.50 4.38
N ARG A 66 -9.88 15.87 3.22
CA ARG A 66 -11.17 15.76 2.50
C ARG A 66 -12.05 14.62 3.00
N GLY A 67 -11.55 13.73 3.86
CA GLY A 67 -12.28 12.58 4.39
C GLY A 67 -12.52 11.46 3.35
N VAL A 68 -11.73 11.41 2.30
CA VAL A 68 -11.84 10.36 1.27
C VAL A 68 -11.29 9.05 1.81
N GLY A 69 -12.11 7.99 1.82
CA GLY A 69 -11.76 6.71 2.42
C GLY A 69 -10.79 5.83 1.64
N SER A 70 -10.43 6.16 0.41
CA SER A 70 -9.62 5.29 -0.46
C SER A 70 -8.16 5.73 -0.58
N ILE A 71 -7.51 6.06 0.55
CA ILE A 71 -6.11 6.49 0.57
C ILE A 71 -5.14 5.37 0.96
N GLN A 72 -5.65 4.20 1.35
CA GLN A 72 -4.83 3.08 1.86
C GLN A 72 -3.76 2.63 0.87
N GLU A 73 -4.06 2.58 -0.42
CA GLU A 73 -3.10 2.19 -1.45
C GLU A 73 -1.92 3.17 -1.54
N PHE A 74 -2.19 4.48 -1.41
CA PHE A 74 -1.17 5.53 -1.40
C PHE A 74 -0.32 5.47 -0.13
N GLU A 75 -0.92 5.23 1.02
CA GLU A 75 -0.21 5.06 2.30
C GLU A 75 0.66 3.81 2.28
N ILE A 76 0.18 2.69 1.72
CA ILE A 76 0.97 1.46 1.56
C ILE A 76 2.17 1.71 0.66
N GLU A 77 1.99 2.37 -0.48
CA GLU A 77 3.08 2.69 -1.40
C GLU A 77 4.14 3.56 -0.71
N TYR A 78 3.72 4.58 0.05
CA TYR A 78 4.61 5.43 0.81
C TYR A 78 5.43 4.66 1.84
N GLU A 79 4.79 3.81 2.64
CA GLU A 79 5.46 2.97 3.65
C GLU A 79 6.35 1.90 2.99
N LYS A 80 5.95 1.31 1.86
CA LYS A 80 6.76 0.35 1.12
C LYS A 80 8.09 0.93 0.66
N ARG A 81 8.11 2.15 0.14
CA ARG A 81 9.35 2.81 -0.27
C ARG A 81 10.36 2.96 0.85
N HIS A 82 9.88 3.16 2.08
CA HIS A 82 10.74 3.26 3.25
C HIS A 82 11.15 1.87 3.78
N SER A 83 10.31 0.86 3.65
CA SER A 83 10.57 -0.48 4.16
C SER A 83 11.40 -1.37 3.22
N GLN A 84 11.32 -1.15 1.91
CA GLN A 84 12.02 -1.96 0.89
C GLN A 84 13.55 -2.02 1.08
N PRO A 85 14.28 -0.94 1.40
CA PRO A 85 15.70 -1.01 1.69
C PRO A 85 16.02 -1.97 2.85
N PHE A 86 15.20 -1.95 3.91
CA PHE A 86 15.35 -2.88 5.04
C PHE A 86 15.11 -4.33 4.62
N ALA A 87 14.10 -4.57 3.79
CA ALA A 87 13.85 -5.89 3.21
C ALA A 87 15.05 -6.41 2.44
N ALA A 88 15.69 -5.56 1.63
CA ALA A 88 16.88 -5.94 0.88
C ALA A 88 18.03 -6.36 1.81
N PHE A 89 18.29 -5.63 2.89
CA PHE A 89 19.29 -6.00 3.90
C PHE A 89 18.95 -7.33 4.60
N ILE A 90 17.70 -7.53 4.96
CA ILE A 90 17.24 -8.75 5.63
C ILE A 90 17.42 -9.96 4.71
N LEU A 91 16.97 -9.89 3.47
CA LEU A 91 17.08 -10.98 2.50
C LEU A 91 18.53 -11.27 2.12
N THR A 92 19.37 -10.24 1.99
CA THR A 92 20.81 -10.40 1.76
C THR A 92 21.48 -11.12 2.93
N THR A 93 21.12 -10.76 4.17
CA THR A 93 21.64 -11.42 5.37
C THR A 93 21.22 -12.90 5.43
N ILE A 94 19.98 -13.21 5.05
CA ILE A 94 19.49 -14.59 4.93
C ILE A 94 20.31 -15.35 3.88
N GLY A 95 20.48 -14.77 2.69
CA GLY A 95 21.28 -15.37 1.61
C GLY A 95 22.73 -15.65 2.02
N PHE A 96 23.37 -14.68 2.68
CA PHE A 96 24.71 -14.84 3.21
C PHE A 96 24.80 -15.96 4.27
N ALA A 97 23.88 -15.98 5.22
CA ALA A 97 23.83 -17.00 6.26
C ALA A 97 23.62 -18.41 5.71
N LEU A 98 22.83 -18.57 4.65
CA LEU A 98 22.61 -19.83 3.97
C LEU A 98 23.85 -20.26 3.16
N ALA A 99 24.46 -19.32 2.42
CA ALA A 99 25.66 -19.61 1.62
C ALA A 99 26.87 -20.03 2.49
N SER A 100 26.95 -19.51 3.72
CA SER A 100 28.04 -19.86 4.66
C SER A 100 27.97 -21.29 5.20
N LYS A 101 26.82 -21.97 5.07
CA LYS A 101 26.63 -23.34 5.57
C LYS A 101 27.03 -24.37 4.53
N LYS A 102 27.96 -25.26 4.89
CA LYS A 102 28.22 -26.49 4.15
C LYS A 102 27.09 -27.50 4.41
N VAL A 103 26.18 -27.68 3.46
CA VAL A 103 25.09 -28.66 3.56
C VAL A 103 25.42 -29.89 2.74
N LYS A 104 25.05 -31.08 3.24
CA LYS A 104 25.26 -32.36 2.55
C LYS A 104 24.58 -32.44 1.17
N GLY A 105 23.61 -31.54 0.87
CA GLY A 105 22.91 -31.43 -0.42
C GLY A 105 23.61 -30.55 -1.46
N GLY A 106 24.82 -30.04 -1.17
CA GLY A 106 25.57 -29.17 -2.09
C GLY A 106 25.01 -27.76 -2.25
N MET A 107 25.53 -27.01 -3.21
CA MET A 107 25.17 -25.62 -3.48
C MET A 107 23.69 -25.43 -3.88
N GLY A 108 23.10 -26.41 -4.58
CA GLY A 108 21.72 -26.36 -5.03
C GLY A 108 20.69 -26.32 -3.89
N MET A 109 20.95 -27.02 -2.78
CA MET A 109 20.07 -27.01 -1.61
C MET A 109 20.00 -25.61 -0.98
N ASN A 110 21.14 -24.96 -0.78
CA ASN A 110 21.20 -23.61 -0.21
C ASN A 110 20.49 -22.59 -1.11
N LEU A 111 20.69 -22.71 -2.42
CA LEU A 111 20.03 -21.87 -3.41
C LEU A 111 18.50 -22.07 -3.38
N GLY A 112 18.04 -23.32 -3.34
CA GLY A 112 16.63 -23.65 -3.26
C GLY A 112 15.94 -23.09 -2.01
N ILE A 113 16.58 -23.23 -0.84
CA ILE A 113 16.06 -22.68 0.41
C ILE A 113 16.03 -21.15 0.37
N GLY A 114 17.08 -20.51 -0.16
CA GLY A 114 17.13 -19.06 -0.30
C GLY A 114 16.03 -18.52 -1.20
N LEU A 115 15.80 -19.18 -2.34
CA LEU A 115 14.73 -18.84 -3.27
C LEU A 115 13.35 -19.02 -2.63
N ALA A 116 13.11 -20.12 -1.93
CA ALA A 116 11.87 -20.39 -1.23
C ALA A 116 11.57 -19.33 -0.15
N LEU A 117 12.56 -18.93 0.63
CA LEU A 117 12.42 -17.88 1.63
C LEU A 117 12.13 -16.51 1.00
N SER A 118 12.82 -16.16 -0.10
CA SER A 118 12.55 -14.91 -0.82
C SER A 118 11.15 -14.88 -1.41
N PHE A 119 10.71 -15.98 -1.99
CA PHE A 119 9.34 -16.10 -2.52
C PHE A 119 8.29 -16.01 -1.40
N SER A 120 8.54 -16.68 -0.27
CA SER A 120 7.68 -16.58 0.92
C SER A 120 7.59 -15.15 1.45
N TYR A 121 8.69 -14.38 1.41
CA TYR A 121 8.69 -12.98 1.78
C TYR A 121 7.74 -12.17 0.89
N ILE A 122 7.85 -12.31 -0.44
CA ILE A 122 7.01 -11.60 -1.41
C ILE A 122 5.54 -11.94 -1.21
N LEU A 123 5.21 -13.23 -1.01
CA LEU A 123 3.84 -13.64 -0.74
C LEU A 123 3.30 -13.01 0.54
N PHE A 124 4.10 -13.02 1.60
CA PHE A 124 3.68 -12.47 2.89
C PHE A 124 3.50 -10.95 2.84
N ASP A 125 4.38 -10.23 2.13
CA ASP A 125 4.25 -8.79 1.88
C ASP A 125 2.97 -8.46 1.10
N THR A 126 2.68 -9.25 0.05
CA THR A 126 1.47 -9.06 -0.77
C THR A 126 0.19 -9.31 0.04
N ILE A 127 0.15 -10.39 0.82
CA ILE A 127 -1.00 -10.72 1.67
C ILE A 127 -1.21 -9.62 2.71
N SER A 128 -0.15 -9.19 3.38
CA SER A 128 -0.19 -8.15 4.40
C SER A 128 -0.70 -6.81 3.85
N ALA A 129 -0.23 -6.42 2.66
CA ALA A 129 -0.70 -5.23 1.95
C ALA A 129 -2.19 -5.33 1.58
N THR A 130 -2.65 -6.49 1.11
CA THR A 130 -4.06 -6.74 0.77
C THR A 130 -4.97 -6.59 1.99
N PHE A 131 -4.55 -7.08 3.15
CA PHE A 131 -5.28 -6.88 4.39
C PHE A 131 -5.39 -5.40 4.81
N ALA A 132 -4.36 -4.60 4.54
CA ALA A 132 -4.39 -3.17 4.81
C ALA A 132 -5.35 -2.43 3.86
N ILE A 133 -5.37 -2.77 2.58
CA ILE A 133 -6.31 -2.22 1.60
C ILE A 133 -7.76 -2.51 2.00
N SER A 134 -8.02 -3.72 2.50
CA SER A 134 -9.34 -4.12 2.99
C SER A 134 -9.75 -3.45 4.33
N GLY A 135 -8.91 -2.59 4.90
CA GLY A 135 -9.19 -1.87 6.14
C GLY A 135 -9.00 -2.70 7.42
N GLY A 136 -8.50 -3.94 7.32
CA GLY A 136 -8.27 -4.83 8.48
C GLY A 136 -7.05 -4.46 9.32
N LEU A 137 -6.07 -3.76 8.72
CA LEU A 137 -4.82 -3.34 9.37
C LEU A 137 -4.45 -1.92 8.93
N SER A 138 -3.75 -1.19 9.81
CA SER A 138 -3.18 0.08 9.37
C SER A 138 -2.06 -0.16 8.35
N PRO A 139 -1.95 0.65 7.29
CA PRO A 139 -0.96 0.50 6.22
C PRO A 139 0.48 0.38 6.74
N ARG A 140 0.84 1.19 7.73
CA ARG A 140 2.14 1.17 8.37
C ARG A 140 2.45 -0.19 9.01
N ILE A 141 1.55 -0.72 9.83
CA ILE A 141 1.76 -2.01 10.50
C ILE A 141 1.86 -3.13 9.47
N ALA A 142 0.96 -3.16 8.49
CA ALA A 142 0.93 -4.19 7.47
C ALA A 142 2.24 -4.32 6.69
N VAL A 143 2.85 -3.20 6.31
CA VAL A 143 4.11 -3.18 5.55
C VAL A 143 5.31 -3.58 6.41
N TRP A 144 5.29 -3.32 7.72
CA TRP A 144 6.41 -3.63 8.60
C TRP A 144 6.39 -5.05 9.18
N ILE A 145 5.20 -5.71 9.27
CA ILE A 145 5.07 -7.09 9.78
C ILE A 145 5.99 -8.07 9.04
N PRO A 146 6.02 -8.15 7.68
CA PRO A 146 6.90 -9.04 6.96
C PRO A 146 8.37 -8.82 7.29
N ASN A 147 8.78 -7.56 7.36
CA ASN A 147 10.16 -7.19 7.68
C ASN A 147 10.59 -7.67 9.06
N PHE A 148 9.77 -7.49 10.07
CA PHE A 148 10.06 -7.98 11.43
C PHE A 148 10.13 -9.50 11.51
N LEU A 149 9.19 -10.20 10.86
CA LEU A 149 9.18 -11.66 10.83
C LEU A 149 10.46 -12.21 10.19
N PHE A 150 10.81 -11.70 9.00
CA PHE A 150 11.99 -12.16 8.27
C PHE A 150 13.30 -11.69 8.90
N LEU A 151 13.30 -10.58 9.63
CA LEU A 151 14.43 -10.17 10.46
C LEU A 151 14.73 -11.20 11.56
N LEU A 152 13.71 -11.72 12.24
CA LEU A 152 13.88 -12.78 13.23
C LEU A 152 14.49 -14.05 12.60
N ILE A 153 13.99 -14.42 11.41
CA ILE A 153 14.56 -15.55 10.64
C ILE A 153 16.00 -15.27 10.26
N ALA A 154 16.33 -14.07 9.80
CA ALA A 154 17.70 -13.67 9.45
C ALA A 154 18.65 -13.79 10.65
N ILE A 155 18.26 -13.27 11.81
CA ILE A 155 19.03 -13.33 13.06
C ILE A 155 19.24 -14.80 13.47
N PHE A 156 18.19 -15.62 13.40
CA PHE A 156 18.28 -17.03 13.74
C PHE A 156 19.25 -17.78 12.83
N LEU A 157 19.16 -17.57 11.50
CA LEU A 157 20.05 -18.20 10.52
C LEU A 157 21.48 -17.71 10.69
N TYR A 158 21.69 -16.42 10.91
CA TYR A 158 23.01 -15.82 11.11
C TYR A 158 23.71 -16.37 12.37
N ARG A 159 22.96 -16.50 13.49
CA ARG A 159 23.51 -17.09 14.72
C ARG A 159 23.90 -18.57 14.56
N ARG A 160 23.26 -19.29 13.65
CA ARG A 160 23.57 -20.69 13.34
C ARG A 160 24.58 -20.86 12.19
N ALA A 161 25.00 -19.78 11.57
CA ALA A 161 26.06 -19.84 10.57
C ALA A 161 27.39 -20.21 11.25
N PRO A 162 28.20 -21.12 10.66
CA PRO A 162 29.50 -21.45 11.20
C PRO A 162 30.40 -20.21 11.14
N LYS A 163 31.07 -19.93 12.26
CA LYS A 163 32.09 -18.86 12.35
C LYS A 163 33.40 -19.33 11.76
#